data_9e498d6d68e5e69a4e16fa3bf673b1cb
#
_entry.id   9e498d6d68e5e69a4e16fa3bf673b1cb
#
_cell.length_a   1.000
_cell.length_b   1.000
_cell.length_c   1.000
_cell.angle_alpha   90.00
_cell.angle_beta   90.00
_cell.angle_gamma   90.00
#
_symmetry.space_group_name_H-M   'P 1'
#
loop_
_entity.id
_entity.type
_entity.pdbx_description
1 polymer ?
#
loop_
_entity_poly.entity_id
_entity_poly.type
_entity_poly.pdbx_seq_one_letter_code
_entity_poly.pdbx_strand_id
1 'polypeptide(L)'
;HSADRSRALKVTPYYTRVTDYVDALRCPASLGGACATQTPGGGKFVYLQFANQAARLYGIDVSGKAPLASTRVGEFGLEGLVGYTNGRNLDTGDNLYNIMPLNAKLMLTHRHGGWDNVLEVAMAAAKDDVSAERNEVETAGYALANLRASYSWPKVRIDLGVENLFDTFYSLPLGGAYLGQGTTMTSTPVGSVPTWGTAVPGMGRSIYAGVRVTF
;
A
#
# COMPACT_ATOMS: atom_id res chain seq x y z
N HIS A 1 7.78 -14.52 -22.79
CA HIS A 1 6.99 -13.72 -23.73
C HIS A 1 6.44 -14.63 -24.82
N SER A 2 5.18 -14.48 -25.22
CA SER A 2 4.69 -15.10 -26.44
C SER A 2 5.17 -14.30 -27.69
N ALA A 3 5.22 -14.95 -28.85
CA ALA A 3 5.74 -14.35 -30.05
C ALA A 3 4.97 -13.08 -30.49
N ASP A 4 3.70 -12.98 -30.14
CA ASP A 4 2.81 -11.86 -30.44
C ASP A 4 2.78 -10.77 -29.35
N ARG A 5 3.56 -10.94 -28.26
CA ARG A 5 3.60 -10.06 -27.08
C ARG A 5 2.25 -9.87 -26.36
N SER A 6 1.23 -10.63 -26.71
CA SER A 6 -0.08 -10.57 -26.06
C SER A 6 -0.05 -11.12 -24.63
N ARG A 7 0.89 -12.03 -24.36
CA ARG A 7 1.13 -12.64 -23.06
C ARG A 7 2.50 -12.25 -22.55
N ALA A 8 2.56 -11.85 -21.30
CA ALA A 8 3.80 -11.54 -20.61
C ALA A 8 3.75 -12.03 -19.19
N LEU A 9 4.84 -12.58 -18.71
CA LEU A 9 5.10 -12.87 -17.31
C LEU A 9 6.50 -12.35 -16.99
N LYS A 10 6.59 -11.55 -15.94
CA LYS A 10 7.86 -11.06 -15.39
C LYS A 10 7.94 -11.48 -13.94
N VAL A 11 9.04 -12.11 -13.58
CA VAL A 11 9.36 -12.50 -12.21
C VAL A 11 10.71 -11.86 -11.87
N THR A 12 10.77 -11.11 -10.79
CA THR A 12 11.96 -10.36 -10.38
C THR A 12 12.23 -10.63 -8.91
N PRO A 13 12.95 -11.72 -8.56
CA PRO A 13 13.47 -11.87 -7.22
C PRO A 13 14.63 -10.90 -7.00
N TYR A 14 14.79 -10.42 -5.76
CA TYR A 14 15.90 -9.56 -5.37
C TYR A 14 16.37 -9.88 -3.97
N TYR A 15 17.64 -9.60 -3.74
CA TYR A 15 18.28 -9.67 -2.44
C TYR A 15 19.30 -8.54 -2.33
N THR A 16 19.22 -7.78 -1.24
CA THR A 16 20.15 -6.67 -0.96
C THR A 16 20.65 -6.79 0.48
N ARG A 17 21.93 -6.63 0.67
CA ARG A 17 22.57 -6.44 1.97
C ARG A 17 23.24 -5.07 1.98
N VAL A 18 22.97 -4.29 3.01
CA VAL A 18 23.52 -2.95 3.23
C VAL A 18 24.31 -2.99 4.53
N THR A 19 25.56 -2.54 4.51
CA THR A 19 26.42 -2.52 5.70
C THR A 19 26.31 -1.23 6.50
N ASP A 20 25.93 -0.13 5.85
CA ASP A 20 25.80 1.20 6.44
C ASP A 20 24.38 1.76 6.19
N TYR A 21 23.38 0.98 6.54
CA TYR A 21 21.99 1.39 6.47
C TYR A 21 21.69 2.35 7.61
N VAL A 22 21.32 3.59 7.29
CA VAL A 22 20.92 4.58 8.31
C VAL A 22 19.53 4.22 8.85
N ASP A 23 19.48 3.70 10.05
CA ASP A 23 18.23 3.37 10.74
C ASP A 23 18.06 4.21 12.00
N ALA A 24 16.82 4.33 12.45
CA ALA A 24 16.48 4.99 13.69
C ALA A 24 16.33 3.95 14.79
N LEU A 25 17.15 4.09 15.79
CA LEU A 25 17.11 3.27 17.00
C LEU A 25 16.44 4.05 18.13
N ARG A 26 15.78 3.34 19.02
CA ARG A 26 15.27 3.95 20.26
C ARG A 26 16.45 4.43 21.10
N CYS A 27 16.36 5.66 21.60
CA CYS A 27 17.45 6.19 22.41
C CYS A 27 17.55 5.40 23.73
N PRO A 28 18.77 5.05 24.17
CA PRO A 28 18.94 4.24 25.39
C PRO A 28 18.57 5.03 26.64
N ALA A 29 18.00 4.34 27.62
CA ALA A 29 17.61 4.93 28.90
C ALA A 29 18.78 5.57 29.67
N SER A 30 20.01 5.13 29.38
CA SER A 30 21.24 5.69 29.95
C SER A 30 21.48 7.17 29.64
N LEU A 31 20.86 7.70 28.58
CA LEU A 31 20.90 9.13 28.27
C LEU A 31 20.00 9.98 29.19
N GLY A 32 19.19 9.34 30.03
CA GLY A 32 18.32 10.04 31.00
C GLY A 32 17.18 10.82 30.32
N GLY A 33 16.47 11.64 31.10
CA GLY A 33 15.39 12.49 30.62
C GLY A 33 14.29 11.70 29.89
N ALA A 34 13.89 12.18 28.73
CA ALA A 34 12.84 11.56 27.94
C ALA A 34 13.18 10.15 27.44
N CYS A 35 14.47 9.85 27.23
CA CYS A 35 14.92 8.52 26.82
C CYS A 35 14.71 7.47 27.91
N ALA A 36 14.82 7.87 29.18
CA ALA A 36 14.62 6.98 30.33
C ALA A 36 13.14 6.66 30.58
N THR A 37 12.21 7.51 30.13
CA THR A 37 10.78 7.41 30.44
C THR A 37 9.94 6.82 29.30
N GLN A 38 10.53 6.55 28.16
CA GLN A 38 9.78 6.01 27.02
C GLN A 38 9.34 4.56 27.25
N THR A 39 8.11 4.28 26.88
CA THR A 39 7.50 2.96 27.06
C THR A 39 7.47 2.24 25.72
N PRO A 40 8.04 1.03 25.58
CA PRO A 40 7.85 0.20 24.41
C PRO A 40 6.36 -0.16 24.22
N GLY A 41 5.95 -0.22 22.97
CA GLY A 41 4.60 -0.64 22.60
C GLY A 41 4.01 0.22 21.49
N GLY A 42 3.28 -0.42 20.59
CA GLY A 42 2.71 0.23 19.42
C GLY A 42 1.85 1.45 19.76
N GLY A 43 1.90 2.43 18.90
CA GLY A 43 1.08 3.63 19.01
C GLY A 43 1.52 4.65 20.03
N LYS A 44 2.70 4.52 20.64
CA LYS A 44 3.26 5.49 21.58
C LYS A 44 4.44 6.25 20.99
N PHE A 45 4.65 7.46 21.47
CA PHE A 45 5.78 8.29 21.07
C PHE A 45 7.09 7.71 21.63
N VAL A 46 8.11 7.64 20.79
CA VAL A 46 9.47 7.23 21.18
C VAL A 46 10.49 8.25 20.70
N TYR A 47 11.56 8.39 21.47
CA TYR A 47 12.71 9.20 21.11
C TYR A 47 13.70 8.33 20.35
N LEU A 48 14.09 8.77 19.18
CA LEU A 48 14.94 8.03 18.27
C LEU A 48 16.28 8.73 18.07
N GLN A 49 17.32 7.94 17.85
CA GLN A 49 18.62 8.39 17.35
C GLN A 49 18.92 7.63 16.06
N PHE A 50 19.60 8.27 15.13
CA PHE A 50 20.04 7.63 13.89
C PHE A 50 21.40 7.00 14.07
N ALA A 51 21.58 5.80 13.54
CA ALA A 51 22.84 5.08 13.52
C ALA A 51 23.00 4.27 12.23
N ASN A 52 24.23 4.03 11.84
CA ASN A 52 24.55 3.10 10.77
C ASN A 52 24.43 1.68 11.29
N GLN A 53 23.69 0.86 10.58
CA GLN A 53 23.37 -0.51 10.94
C GLN A 53 23.55 -1.41 9.72
N ALA A 54 23.68 -2.70 9.91
CA ALA A 54 23.59 -3.66 8.84
C ALA A 54 22.12 -4.03 8.59
N ALA A 55 21.70 -4.04 7.34
CA ALA A 55 20.35 -4.41 6.96
C ALA A 55 20.32 -5.42 5.81
N ARG A 56 19.22 -6.16 5.74
CA ARG A 56 18.93 -7.11 4.67
C ARG A 56 17.53 -6.87 4.17
N LEU A 57 17.39 -6.78 2.83
CA LEU A 57 16.11 -6.76 2.14
C LEU A 57 16.09 -7.89 1.12
N TYR A 58 14.98 -8.59 1.01
CA TYR A 58 14.75 -9.54 -0.06
C TYR A 58 13.26 -9.58 -0.40
N GLY A 59 12.99 -10.00 -1.61
CA GLY A 59 11.61 -10.08 -2.06
C GLY A 59 11.47 -10.64 -3.45
N ILE A 60 10.25 -10.58 -3.93
CA ILE A 60 9.90 -11.03 -5.27
C ILE A 60 8.74 -10.18 -5.80
N ASP A 61 8.91 -9.67 -7.02
CA ASP A 61 7.85 -9.03 -7.78
C ASP A 61 7.46 -9.91 -8.96
N VAL A 62 6.17 -10.21 -9.05
CA VAL A 62 5.58 -10.96 -10.15
C VAL A 62 4.55 -10.10 -10.82
N SER A 63 4.64 -9.94 -12.13
CA SER A 63 3.62 -9.28 -12.93
C SER A 63 3.35 -10.04 -14.21
N GLY A 64 2.11 -10.03 -14.65
CA GLY A 64 1.72 -10.75 -15.85
C GLY A 64 0.50 -10.18 -16.51
N LYS A 65 0.35 -10.46 -17.81
CA LYS A 65 -0.85 -10.18 -18.58
C LYS A 65 -1.11 -11.30 -19.57
N ALA A 66 -2.39 -11.56 -19.82
CA ALA A 66 -2.81 -12.53 -20.82
C ALA A 66 -4.19 -12.16 -21.38
N PRO A 67 -4.43 -12.36 -22.70
CA PRO A 67 -5.78 -12.36 -23.23
C PRO A 67 -6.52 -13.58 -22.69
N LEU A 68 -7.79 -13.38 -22.29
CA LEU A 68 -8.65 -14.45 -21.80
C LEU A 68 -9.55 -14.98 -22.91
N ALA A 69 -10.28 -14.10 -23.58
CA ALA A 69 -11.23 -14.45 -24.61
C ALA A 69 -11.45 -13.30 -25.59
N SER A 70 -11.70 -13.66 -26.84
CA SER A 70 -12.24 -12.75 -27.85
C SER A 70 -13.61 -13.26 -28.27
N THR A 71 -14.63 -12.45 -28.04
CA THR A 71 -16.03 -12.83 -28.25
C THR A 71 -16.75 -11.78 -29.10
N ARG A 72 -18.00 -12.04 -29.44
CA ARG A 72 -18.85 -11.04 -30.14
C ARG A 72 -19.14 -9.79 -29.30
N VAL A 73 -19.03 -9.90 -27.97
CA VAL A 73 -19.27 -8.79 -27.03
C VAL A 73 -17.96 -8.08 -26.61
N GLY A 74 -16.81 -8.50 -27.15
CA GLY A 74 -15.54 -7.82 -26.93
C GLY A 74 -14.38 -8.73 -26.58
N GLU A 75 -13.25 -8.09 -26.34
CA GLU A 75 -11.99 -8.71 -25.94
C GLU A 75 -11.82 -8.62 -24.42
N PHE A 76 -11.51 -9.73 -23.79
CA PHE A 76 -11.26 -9.84 -22.37
C PHE A 76 -9.79 -10.15 -22.11
N GLY A 77 -9.21 -9.48 -21.15
CA GLY A 77 -7.83 -9.70 -20.70
C GLY A 77 -7.74 -9.76 -19.19
N LEU A 78 -6.70 -10.42 -18.73
CA LEU A 78 -6.32 -10.46 -17.32
C LEU A 78 -4.93 -9.87 -17.16
N GLU A 79 -4.78 -8.96 -16.22
CA GLU A 79 -3.50 -8.43 -15.79
C GLU A 79 -3.37 -8.60 -14.28
N GLY A 80 -2.16 -8.83 -13.80
CA GLY A 80 -1.93 -9.01 -12.38
C GLY A 80 -0.53 -8.61 -11.97
N LEU A 81 -0.40 -8.21 -10.73
CA LEU A 81 0.87 -8.05 -10.05
C LEU A 81 0.78 -8.54 -8.62
N VAL A 82 1.87 -9.09 -8.12
CA VAL A 82 2.07 -9.50 -6.72
C VAL A 82 3.45 -9.03 -6.32
N GLY A 83 3.55 -8.38 -5.17
CA GLY A 83 4.79 -7.91 -4.58
C GLY A 83 4.94 -8.44 -3.16
N TYR A 84 6.11 -8.93 -2.84
CA TYR A 84 6.50 -9.32 -1.49
C TYR A 84 7.89 -8.77 -1.17
N THR A 85 8.01 -8.09 -0.05
CA THR A 85 9.29 -7.58 0.48
C THR A 85 9.41 -7.93 1.95
N ASN A 86 10.57 -8.42 2.35
CA ASN A 86 10.95 -8.54 3.75
C ASN A 86 12.23 -7.72 3.99
N GLY A 87 12.24 -6.94 5.06
CA GLY A 87 13.36 -6.12 5.46
C GLY A 87 13.69 -6.32 6.93
N ARG A 88 14.96 -6.55 7.25
CA ARG A 88 15.41 -6.77 8.62
C ARG A 88 16.70 -6.01 8.93
N ASN A 89 16.71 -5.35 10.05
CA ASN A 89 17.91 -4.82 10.67
C ASN A 89 18.69 -6.00 11.28
N LEU A 90 19.96 -6.18 10.89
CA LEU A 90 20.75 -7.34 11.30
C LEU A 90 21.46 -7.14 12.65
N ASP A 91 21.61 -5.89 13.09
CA ASP A 91 22.27 -5.56 14.36
C ASP A 91 21.27 -5.61 15.52
N THR A 92 20.06 -5.10 15.33
CA THR A 92 18.99 -5.15 16.33
C THR A 92 18.14 -6.41 16.24
N GLY A 93 18.09 -7.04 15.08
CA GLY A 93 17.18 -8.15 14.79
C GLY A 93 15.71 -7.70 14.57
N ASP A 94 15.44 -6.40 14.55
CA ASP A 94 14.11 -5.84 14.33
C ASP A 94 13.73 -5.79 12.84
N ASN A 95 12.46 -5.66 12.55
CA ASN A 95 11.99 -5.41 11.20
C ASN A 95 12.33 -3.98 10.76
N LEU A 96 12.62 -3.78 9.48
CA LEU A 96 12.79 -2.45 8.92
C LEU A 96 11.44 -1.73 8.88
N TYR A 97 11.50 -0.44 9.17
CA TYR A 97 10.33 0.42 9.16
C TYR A 97 9.75 0.60 7.75
N ASN A 98 8.43 0.66 7.67
CA ASN A 98 7.68 1.03 6.47
C ASN A 98 7.86 0.05 5.29
N ILE A 99 7.98 -1.24 5.58
CA ILE A 99 7.97 -2.29 4.57
C ILE A 99 6.53 -2.68 4.22
N MET A 100 6.24 -2.72 2.91
CA MET A 100 4.92 -3.13 2.43
C MET A 100 4.72 -4.64 2.63
N PRO A 101 3.63 -5.08 3.26
CA PRO A 101 3.30 -6.50 3.35
C PRO A 101 3.01 -7.09 1.96
N LEU A 102 2.84 -8.41 1.89
CA LEU A 102 2.41 -9.06 0.66
C LEU A 102 1.19 -8.34 0.09
N ASN A 103 1.29 -7.94 -1.17
CA ASN A 103 0.22 -7.21 -1.84
C ASN A 103 0.02 -7.71 -3.26
N ALA A 104 -1.19 -7.53 -3.77
CA ALA A 104 -1.54 -7.97 -5.11
C ALA A 104 -2.58 -7.04 -5.74
N LYS A 105 -2.55 -6.96 -7.07
CA LYS A 105 -3.62 -6.38 -7.89
C LYS A 105 -3.97 -7.33 -9.01
N LEU A 106 -5.26 -7.55 -9.23
CA LEU A 106 -5.80 -8.29 -10.35
C LEU A 106 -6.75 -7.38 -11.12
N MET A 107 -6.60 -7.33 -12.42
CA MET A 107 -7.40 -6.50 -13.31
C MET A 107 -7.99 -7.35 -14.41
N LEU A 108 -9.32 -7.38 -14.49
CA LEU A 108 -10.07 -7.91 -15.62
C LEU A 108 -10.37 -6.73 -16.55
N THR A 109 -9.86 -6.80 -17.77
CA THR A 109 -10.07 -5.78 -18.80
C THR A 109 -11.10 -6.26 -19.81
N HIS A 110 -11.95 -5.36 -20.29
CA HIS A 110 -12.90 -5.62 -21.35
C HIS A 110 -12.89 -4.46 -22.35
N ARG A 111 -12.72 -4.78 -23.64
CA ARG A 111 -12.72 -3.80 -24.73
C ARG A 111 -13.72 -4.21 -25.79
N HIS A 112 -14.60 -3.28 -26.16
CA HIS A 112 -15.56 -3.48 -27.24
C HIS A 112 -15.95 -2.17 -27.89
N GLY A 113 -15.72 -2.02 -29.18
CA GLY A 113 -15.96 -0.76 -29.89
C GLY A 113 -15.18 0.39 -29.23
N GLY A 114 -15.89 1.43 -28.81
CA GLY A 114 -15.29 2.55 -28.07
C GLY A 114 -15.15 2.33 -26.57
N TRP A 115 -15.69 1.24 -26.01
CA TRP A 115 -15.64 0.92 -24.60
C TRP A 115 -14.30 0.31 -24.17
N ASP A 116 -13.80 0.79 -23.03
CA ASP A 116 -12.65 0.20 -22.30
C ASP A 116 -13.03 0.16 -20.81
N ASN A 117 -13.23 -1.04 -20.29
CA ASN A 117 -13.69 -1.27 -18.93
C ASN A 117 -12.66 -2.08 -18.14
N VAL A 118 -12.46 -1.75 -16.89
CA VAL A 118 -11.56 -2.45 -15.99
C VAL A 118 -12.24 -2.69 -14.65
N LEU A 119 -12.28 -3.95 -14.24
CA LEU A 119 -12.55 -4.34 -12.86
C LEU A 119 -11.21 -4.68 -12.21
N GLU A 120 -10.85 -3.95 -11.15
CA GLU A 120 -9.63 -4.15 -10.39
C GLU A 120 -9.97 -4.65 -8.99
N VAL A 121 -9.23 -5.65 -8.52
CA VAL A 121 -9.19 -6.04 -7.11
C VAL A 121 -7.79 -5.77 -6.58
N ALA A 122 -7.66 -4.86 -5.62
CA ALA A 122 -6.43 -4.52 -4.93
C ALA A 122 -6.44 -5.10 -3.51
N MET A 123 -5.37 -5.80 -3.15
CA MET A 123 -5.29 -6.54 -1.88
C MET A 123 -3.96 -6.25 -1.18
N ALA A 124 -3.99 -6.21 0.14
CA ALA A 124 -2.81 -6.27 0.98
C ALA A 124 -3.06 -7.26 2.14
N ALA A 125 -2.05 -8.03 2.47
CA ALA A 125 -2.07 -8.85 3.68
C ALA A 125 -2.00 -7.96 4.93
N ALA A 126 -2.26 -8.53 6.11
CA ALA A 126 -1.98 -7.86 7.36
C ALA A 126 -0.49 -7.48 7.43
N LYS A 127 -0.20 -6.33 8.00
CA LYS A 127 1.16 -5.88 8.30
C LYS A 127 1.45 -6.18 9.75
N ASP A 128 2.05 -7.34 10.00
CA ASP A 128 2.44 -7.81 11.33
C ASP A 128 3.96 -7.68 11.54
N ASP A 129 4.74 -7.68 10.44
CA ASP A 129 6.17 -7.42 10.44
C ASP A 129 6.44 -5.91 10.55
N VAL A 130 6.35 -5.38 11.76
CA VAL A 130 6.51 -3.95 12.07
C VAL A 130 7.81 -3.68 12.82
N SER A 131 8.33 -2.45 12.74
CA SER A 131 9.48 -2.02 13.52
C SER A 131 9.09 -1.73 14.96
N ALA A 132 9.53 -2.58 15.88
CA ALA A 132 9.33 -2.38 17.31
C ALA A 132 10.12 -1.17 17.83
N GLU A 133 11.31 -0.91 17.27
CA GLU A 133 12.13 0.26 17.61
C GLU A 133 11.39 1.57 17.39
N ARG A 134 10.57 1.64 16.34
CA ARG A 134 9.83 2.84 15.96
C ARG A 134 8.38 2.85 16.46
N ASN A 135 7.96 1.85 17.24
CA ASN A 135 6.55 1.64 17.60
C ASN A 135 5.62 1.70 16.36
N GLU A 136 6.03 1.07 15.29
CA GLU A 136 5.26 1.02 14.07
C GLU A 136 3.93 0.31 14.30
N VAL A 137 2.86 0.79 13.68
CA VAL A 137 1.51 0.29 13.88
C VAL A 137 1.24 -0.87 12.94
N GLU A 138 0.70 -1.96 13.47
CA GLU A 138 0.15 -3.07 12.70
C GLU A 138 -1.15 -2.65 11.99
N THR A 139 -1.40 -3.21 10.82
CA THR A 139 -2.64 -2.98 10.07
C THR A 139 -3.25 -4.29 9.61
N ALA A 140 -4.57 -4.38 9.69
CA ALA A 140 -5.29 -5.52 9.14
C ALA A 140 -5.16 -5.60 7.61
N GLY A 141 -5.20 -6.81 7.07
CA GLY A 141 -5.28 -7.01 5.63
C GLY A 141 -6.62 -6.54 5.06
N TYR A 142 -6.63 -6.24 3.77
CA TYR A 142 -7.84 -5.79 3.07
C TYR A 142 -7.87 -6.22 1.60
N ALA A 143 -9.08 -6.14 1.02
CA ALA A 143 -9.30 -6.24 -0.41
C ALA A 143 -10.30 -5.17 -0.85
N LEU A 144 -9.98 -4.45 -1.91
CA LEU A 144 -10.79 -3.38 -2.48
C LEU A 144 -11.14 -3.74 -3.92
N ALA A 145 -12.38 -3.52 -4.30
CA ALA A 145 -12.83 -3.61 -5.68
C ALA A 145 -13.00 -2.21 -6.26
N ASN A 146 -12.40 -1.98 -7.43
CA ASN A 146 -12.49 -0.73 -8.18
C ASN A 146 -13.06 -1.01 -9.57
N LEU A 147 -13.92 -0.15 -10.04
CA LEU A 147 -14.53 -0.24 -11.37
C LEU A 147 -14.22 1.03 -12.16
N ARG A 148 -13.70 0.86 -13.36
CA ARG A 148 -13.44 1.97 -14.30
C ARG A 148 -14.09 1.63 -15.63
N ALA A 149 -14.74 2.61 -16.24
CA ALA A 149 -15.33 2.51 -17.56
C ALA A 149 -15.01 3.76 -18.35
N SER A 150 -14.65 3.61 -19.60
CA SER A 150 -14.47 4.74 -20.49
C SER A 150 -15.06 4.46 -21.86
N TYR A 151 -15.52 5.52 -22.50
CA TYR A 151 -15.97 5.47 -23.88
C TYR A 151 -15.28 6.53 -24.72
N SER A 152 -14.74 6.11 -25.87
CA SER A 152 -13.99 6.97 -26.77
C SER A 152 -14.72 7.14 -28.10
N TRP A 153 -15.02 8.38 -28.43
CA TRP A 153 -15.35 8.86 -29.78
C TRP A 153 -14.10 9.41 -30.46
N PRO A 154 -14.13 9.74 -31.74
CA PRO A 154 -12.94 10.26 -32.45
C PRO A 154 -12.29 11.48 -31.81
N LYS A 155 -13.09 12.35 -31.16
CA LYS A 155 -12.61 13.61 -30.57
C LYS A 155 -12.93 13.76 -29.07
N VAL A 156 -13.72 12.89 -28.50
CA VAL A 156 -14.18 12.98 -27.11
C VAL A 156 -13.99 11.64 -26.43
N ARG A 157 -13.46 11.65 -25.22
CA ARG A 157 -13.42 10.50 -24.31
C ARG A 157 -14.07 10.89 -22.99
N ILE A 158 -14.93 10.02 -22.50
CA ILE A 158 -15.53 10.11 -21.16
C ILE A 158 -14.96 8.96 -20.31
N ASP A 159 -14.50 9.29 -19.13
CA ASP A 159 -14.00 8.34 -18.14
C ASP A 159 -14.89 8.41 -16.89
N LEU A 160 -15.30 7.26 -16.38
CA LEU A 160 -16.05 7.11 -15.14
C LEU A 160 -15.36 6.09 -14.26
N GLY A 161 -15.35 6.32 -12.96
CA GLY A 161 -14.78 5.36 -12.03
C GLY A 161 -15.40 5.39 -10.66
N VAL A 162 -15.35 4.23 -10.03
CA VAL A 162 -15.70 4.01 -8.63
C VAL A 162 -14.54 3.28 -7.98
N GLU A 163 -13.94 3.89 -6.97
CA GLU A 163 -12.92 3.26 -6.15
C GLU A 163 -13.52 2.82 -4.83
N ASN A 164 -13.02 1.70 -4.29
CA ASN A 164 -13.56 1.08 -3.10
C ASN A 164 -15.08 0.88 -3.20
N LEU A 165 -15.50 0.13 -4.23
CA LEU A 165 -16.90 -0.08 -4.61
C LEU A 165 -17.80 -0.49 -3.43
N PHE A 166 -17.28 -1.30 -2.51
CA PHE A 166 -18.00 -1.84 -1.38
C PHE A 166 -17.88 -1.00 -0.10
N ASP A 167 -17.21 0.17 -0.17
CA ASP A 167 -16.96 1.05 0.97
C ASP A 167 -16.27 0.33 2.15
N THR A 168 -15.34 -0.55 1.82
CA THR A 168 -14.58 -1.31 2.81
C THR A 168 -13.72 -0.36 3.63
N PHE A 169 -13.86 -0.42 4.96
CA PHE A 169 -12.93 0.28 5.85
C PHE A 169 -11.59 -0.46 5.87
N TYR A 170 -10.49 0.27 5.71
CA TYR A 170 -9.13 -0.27 5.77
C TYR A 170 -8.15 0.78 6.26
N SER A 171 -7.01 0.31 6.77
CA SER A 171 -5.88 1.17 7.12
C SER A 171 -4.75 1.00 6.13
N LEU A 172 -4.05 2.09 5.84
CA LEU A 172 -2.92 2.09 4.91
C LEU A 172 -1.69 1.44 5.59
N PRO A 173 -1.15 0.33 5.07
CA PRO A 173 0.01 -0.33 5.68
C PRO A 173 1.26 0.56 5.76
N LEU A 174 1.39 1.53 4.86
CA LEU A 174 2.47 2.51 4.83
C LEU A 174 2.00 3.92 5.21
N GLY A 175 0.80 4.06 5.74
CA GLY A 175 0.21 5.35 6.12
C GLY A 175 0.73 5.89 7.43
N GLY A 176 1.41 5.06 8.23
CA GLY A 176 1.86 5.42 9.55
C GLY A 176 0.72 5.52 10.56
N ALA A 177 0.97 6.24 11.64
CA ALA A 177 0.03 6.44 12.71
C ALA A 177 -0.37 7.90 12.85
N TYR A 178 -1.56 8.10 13.34
CA TYR A 178 -2.07 9.41 13.69
C TYR A 178 -1.34 9.95 14.93
N LEU A 179 -0.64 11.06 14.75
CA LEU A 179 0.23 11.67 15.77
C LEU A 179 -0.28 13.04 16.25
N GLY A 180 -1.56 13.31 16.10
CA GLY A 180 -2.15 14.55 16.56
C GLY A 180 -1.90 14.78 18.05
N GLN A 181 -1.34 15.92 18.40
CA GLN A 181 -1.07 16.32 19.78
C GLN A 181 -2.06 17.37 20.25
N GLY A 182 -2.48 17.22 21.49
CA GLY A 182 -3.15 18.27 22.20
C GLY A 182 -4.66 18.11 22.29
N THR A 183 -5.27 19.08 22.97
CA THR A 183 -6.68 19.10 23.35
C THR A 183 -7.65 19.13 22.16
N THR A 184 -7.20 19.62 21.02
CA THR A 184 -8.01 19.64 19.81
C THR A 184 -8.39 18.25 19.28
N MET A 185 -7.66 17.24 19.71
CA MET A 185 -7.84 15.87 19.29
C MET A 185 -8.58 15.01 20.33
N THR A 186 -8.59 15.47 21.57
CA THR A 186 -9.23 14.76 22.71
C THR A 186 -10.50 15.41 23.21
N SER A 187 -10.81 16.62 22.77
CA SER A 187 -11.87 17.45 23.37
C SER A 187 -13.06 17.75 22.47
N THR A 188 -13.24 17.01 21.39
CA THR A 188 -14.47 17.17 20.60
C THR A 188 -15.64 16.48 21.29
N PRO A 189 -16.68 17.22 21.67
CA PRO A 189 -17.86 16.66 22.32
C PRO A 189 -18.72 15.83 21.36
N VAL A 190 -18.39 15.77 20.08
CA VAL A 190 -19.21 15.12 19.05
C VAL A 190 -18.30 14.24 18.20
N GLY A 191 -18.48 12.92 18.37
CA GLY A 191 -17.82 11.89 17.57
C GLY A 191 -16.61 11.26 18.24
N SER A 192 -16.24 10.08 17.76
CA SER A 192 -15.04 9.36 18.19
C SER A 192 -13.81 10.03 17.59
N VAL A 193 -12.99 10.59 18.42
CA VAL A 193 -11.70 11.14 18.02
C VAL A 193 -10.71 9.98 17.86
N PRO A 194 -9.93 9.92 16.77
CA PRO A 194 -8.87 8.92 16.64
C PRO A 194 -7.91 9.03 17.83
N THR A 195 -7.64 7.92 18.46
CA THR A 195 -6.65 7.88 19.53
C THR A 195 -5.24 8.02 18.94
N TRP A 196 -4.33 8.58 19.74
CA TRP A 196 -2.92 8.61 19.39
C TRP A 196 -2.41 7.22 18.99
N GLY A 197 -1.67 7.15 17.88
CA GLY A 197 -1.12 5.90 17.37
C GLY A 197 -2.10 5.02 16.60
N THR A 198 -3.30 5.52 16.29
CA THR A 198 -4.22 4.82 15.40
C THR A 198 -3.68 4.85 13.97
N ALA A 199 -3.72 3.70 13.28
CA ALA A 199 -3.32 3.60 11.89
C ALA A 199 -4.15 4.53 11.00
N VAL A 200 -3.49 5.16 10.02
CA VAL A 200 -4.17 6.09 9.10
C VAL A 200 -5.13 5.30 8.20
N PRO A 201 -6.43 5.64 8.20
CA PRO A 201 -7.41 5.00 7.35
C PRO A 201 -7.18 5.34 5.87
N GLY A 202 -7.50 4.40 5.00
CA GLY A 202 -7.60 4.63 3.58
C GLY A 202 -8.89 5.38 3.22
N MET A 203 -9.00 5.79 1.95
CA MET A 203 -10.18 6.49 1.45
C MET A 203 -11.37 5.54 1.37
N GLY A 204 -12.53 6.01 1.81
CA GLY A 204 -13.81 5.36 1.56
C GLY A 204 -14.17 5.33 0.07
N ARG A 205 -15.37 4.88 -0.25
CA ARG A 205 -15.83 4.86 -1.64
C ARG A 205 -15.76 6.23 -2.29
N SER A 206 -15.11 6.30 -3.46
CA SER A 206 -14.96 7.50 -4.25
C SER A 206 -15.54 7.29 -5.64
N ILE A 207 -16.22 8.29 -6.18
CA ILE A 207 -16.77 8.30 -7.54
C ILE A 207 -16.15 9.49 -8.27
N TYR A 208 -15.70 9.26 -9.50
CA TYR A 208 -15.15 10.33 -10.33
C TYR A 208 -15.62 10.21 -11.77
N ALA A 209 -15.62 11.34 -12.45
CA ALA A 209 -15.89 11.45 -13.89
C ALA A 209 -14.89 12.40 -14.53
N GLY A 210 -14.48 12.10 -15.75
CA GLY A 210 -13.58 12.94 -16.54
C GLY A 210 -14.02 13.02 -17.98
N VAL A 211 -13.73 14.15 -18.64
CA VAL A 211 -13.96 14.35 -20.07
C VAL A 211 -12.67 14.88 -20.70
N ARG A 212 -12.25 14.26 -21.80
CA ARG A 212 -11.13 14.69 -22.63
C ARG A 212 -11.62 15.04 -24.03
N VAL A 213 -11.29 16.24 -24.49
CA VAL A 213 -11.59 16.66 -25.88
C VAL A 213 -10.28 16.90 -26.63
N THR A 214 -10.20 16.39 -27.85
CA THR A 214 -9.05 16.60 -28.76
C THR A 214 -9.53 17.41 -29.96
N PHE A 215 -8.87 18.52 -30.24
CA PHE A 215 -9.21 19.46 -31.30
C PHE A 215 -8.50 19.12 -32.60
#